data_4a6abe03e1a5be6ba5c329ec23037560
#
_entry.id   4a6abe03e1a5be6ba5c329ec23037560
#
_cell.length_a   1.000
_cell.length_b   1.000
_cell.length_c   1.000
_cell.angle_alpha   90.00
_cell.angle_beta   90.00
_cell.angle_gamma   90.00
#
_symmetry.space_group_name_H-M   'P 1'
#
loop_
_entity.id
_entity.type
_entity.pdbx_description
1 polymer ?
#
loop_
_entity_poly.entity_id
_entity_poly.type
_entity_poly.pdbx_seq_one_letter_code
_entity_poly.pdbx_strand_id
1 'polypeptide(L)'
;MPVLRNELGDVLRDARLAQSKTLRDVSSVARVSLGYLSEVERGQKEASSELLSSICEALDVPMSVVLHEVSDRFALAEAAFVADVVHAIPDTVPEWLASHRRPRLIDSRR
;
A
#
# COMPACT_ATOMS: atom_id res chain seq x y z
N MET A 1 13.83 -7.84 1.45
CA MET A 1 12.59 -7.63 2.18
C MET A 1 11.91 -6.36 1.73
N PRO A 2 10.63 -6.38 1.36
CA PRO A 2 9.98 -5.15 0.94
C PRO A 2 9.78 -4.21 2.12
N VAL A 3 9.73 -2.94 1.82
CA VAL A 3 9.53 -1.90 2.82
C VAL A 3 8.23 -1.19 2.50
N LEU A 4 7.37 -1.06 3.49
CA LEU A 4 6.03 -0.52 3.28
C LEU A 4 6.04 0.84 2.61
N ARG A 5 6.86 1.76 3.08
CA ARG A 5 6.84 3.10 2.50
C ARG A 5 7.29 3.12 1.05
N ASN A 6 8.13 2.16 0.65
CA ASN A 6 8.55 2.08 -0.74
C ASN A 6 7.42 1.58 -1.62
N GLU A 7 6.75 0.52 -1.19
CA GLU A 7 5.64 -0.02 -1.98
C GLU A 7 4.48 0.96 -2.03
N LEU A 8 4.21 1.60 -0.91
CA LEU A 8 3.13 2.58 -0.86
C LEU A 8 3.45 3.77 -1.77
N GLY A 9 4.69 4.24 -1.71
CA GLY A 9 5.09 5.35 -2.57
C GLY A 9 4.96 5.02 -4.03
N ASP A 10 5.34 3.81 -4.42
CA ASP A 10 5.23 3.38 -5.81
C ASP A 10 3.76 3.31 -6.25
N VAL A 11 2.89 2.80 -5.40
CA VAL A 11 1.47 2.72 -5.73
C VAL A 11 0.88 4.10 -5.92
N LEU A 12 1.22 5.03 -5.02
CA LEU A 12 0.71 6.40 -5.13
C LEU A 12 1.22 7.06 -6.39
N ARG A 13 2.48 6.85 -6.71
CA ARG A 13 3.04 7.43 -7.92
C ARG A 13 2.37 6.87 -9.16
N ASP A 14 2.17 5.55 -9.20
CA ASP A 14 1.53 4.94 -10.35
C ASP A 14 0.11 5.43 -10.51
N ALA A 15 -0.62 5.60 -9.41
CA ALA A 15 -1.98 6.12 -9.47
C ALA A 15 -1.99 7.55 -10.02
N ARG A 16 -1.01 8.34 -9.61
CA ARG A 16 -0.90 9.71 -10.09
C ARG A 16 -0.60 9.74 -11.58
N LEU A 17 0.37 8.94 -12.00
CA LEU A 17 0.77 8.93 -13.41
C LEU A 17 -0.35 8.39 -14.31
N ALA A 18 -1.11 7.42 -13.79
CA ALA A 18 -2.23 6.87 -14.56
C ALA A 18 -3.29 7.93 -14.84
N GLN A 19 -3.36 8.96 -14.03
CA GLN A 19 -4.31 10.04 -14.22
C GLN A 19 -3.67 11.25 -14.90
N SER A 20 -2.43 11.13 -15.35
CA SER A 20 -1.69 12.21 -15.98
C SER A 20 -1.62 13.46 -15.10
N LYS A 21 -1.51 13.25 -13.80
CA LYS A 21 -1.40 14.35 -12.85
C LYS A 21 0.05 14.57 -12.47
N THR A 22 0.41 15.84 -12.27
CA THR A 22 1.76 16.17 -11.81
C THR A 22 1.80 16.12 -10.29
N LEU A 23 3.02 16.10 -9.76
CA LEU A 23 3.19 16.21 -8.31
C LEU A 23 2.54 17.47 -7.79
N ARG A 24 2.66 18.56 -8.53
CA ARG A 24 2.07 19.82 -8.12
C ARG A 24 0.56 19.75 -8.07
N ASP A 25 -0.05 19.09 -9.04
CA ASP A 25 -1.50 18.93 -9.05
C ASP A 25 -1.96 18.24 -7.77
N VAL A 26 -1.31 17.14 -7.44
CA VAL A 26 -1.72 16.34 -6.27
C VAL A 26 -1.39 17.09 -4.98
N SER A 27 -0.20 17.68 -4.88
CA SER A 27 0.18 18.35 -3.66
C SER A 27 -0.76 19.51 -3.36
N SER A 28 -1.20 20.20 -4.40
CA SER A 28 -2.10 21.32 -4.24
C SER A 28 -3.45 20.88 -3.66
N VAL A 29 -4.05 19.87 -4.23
CA VAL A 29 -5.34 19.39 -3.77
C VAL A 29 -5.24 18.73 -2.41
N ALA A 30 -4.19 17.96 -2.19
CA ALA A 30 -3.99 17.27 -0.92
C ALA A 30 -3.52 18.21 0.19
N ARG A 31 -3.08 19.41 -0.19
CA ARG A 31 -2.60 20.41 0.77
C ARG A 31 -1.36 19.93 1.52
N VAL A 32 -0.47 19.30 0.79
CA VAL A 32 0.82 18.88 1.32
C VAL A 32 1.90 19.56 0.49
N SER A 33 3.09 19.70 1.05
CA SER A 33 4.16 20.34 0.32
C SER A 33 4.60 19.45 -0.83
N LEU A 34 5.04 20.07 -1.90
CA LEU A 34 5.52 19.35 -3.07
C LEU A 34 6.70 18.46 -2.70
N GLY A 35 7.63 19.00 -1.92
CA GLY A 35 8.79 18.20 -1.51
C GLY A 35 8.42 17.00 -0.68
N TYR A 36 7.46 17.18 0.24
CA TYR A 36 7.02 16.09 1.08
C TYR A 36 6.38 14.98 0.23
N LEU A 37 5.48 15.38 -0.68
CA LEU A 37 4.82 14.40 -1.53
C LEU A 37 5.85 13.65 -2.38
N SER A 38 6.83 14.37 -2.90
CA SER A 38 7.89 13.76 -3.69
C SER A 38 8.65 12.72 -2.86
N GLU A 39 8.94 13.06 -1.60
CA GLU A 39 9.67 12.14 -0.73
C GLU A 39 8.83 10.92 -0.38
N VAL A 40 7.53 11.11 -0.19
CA VAL A 40 6.64 9.98 0.08
C VAL A 40 6.61 9.05 -1.13
N GLU A 41 6.52 9.59 -2.33
CA GLU A 41 6.49 8.74 -3.52
C GLU A 41 7.80 7.98 -3.70
N ARG A 42 8.91 8.55 -3.28
CA ARG A 42 10.20 7.89 -3.42
C ARG A 42 10.51 6.97 -2.23
N GLY A 43 9.60 6.84 -1.29
CA GLY A 43 9.80 5.96 -0.15
C GLY A 43 10.76 6.52 0.87
N GLN A 44 11.04 7.83 0.82
CA GLN A 44 11.97 8.46 1.74
C GLN A 44 11.30 8.99 2.99
N LYS A 45 9.99 9.15 2.97
CA LYS A 45 9.23 9.58 4.12
C LYS A 45 7.98 8.78 4.23
N GLU A 46 7.56 8.55 5.46
CA GLU A 46 6.31 7.87 5.71
C GLU A 46 5.20 8.89 5.79
N ALA A 47 4.05 8.53 5.25
CA ALA A 47 2.89 9.40 5.32
C ALA A 47 2.08 9.04 6.55
N SER A 48 1.68 10.06 7.30
CA SER A 48 0.76 9.83 8.40
C SER A 48 -0.59 9.39 7.82
N SER A 49 -1.43 8.83 8.67
CA SER A 49 -2.75 8.39 8.22
C SER A 49 -3.53 9.54 7.61
N GLU A 50 -3.47 10.71 8.24
CA GLU A 50 -4.22 11.87 7.76
C GLU A 50 -3.71 12.33 6.40
N LEU A 51 -2.39 12.38 6.26
CA LEU A 51 -1.82 12.84 4.99
C LEU A 51 -2.05 11.81 3.90
N LEU A 52 -1.96 10.54 4.24
CA LEU A 52 -2.24 9.51 3.26
C LEU A 52 -3.69 9.60 2.79
N SER A 53 -4.61 9.84 3.71
CA SER A 53 -6.01 10.02 3.35
C SER A 53 -6.19 11.21 2.40
N SER A 54 -5.51 12.32 2.70
CA SER A 54 -5.60 13.50 1.85
C SER A 54 -5.05 13.22 0.45
N ILE A 55 -3.95 12.49 0.38
CA ILE A 55 -3.36 12.16 -0.91
C ILE A 55 -4.29 11.25 -1.72
N CYS A 56 -4.88 10.25 -1.05
CA CYS A 56 -5.81 9.36 -1.73
C CYS A 56 -7.02 10.12 -2.24
N GLU A 57 -7.52 11.08 -1.46
CA GLU A 57 -8.64 11.90 -1.92
C GLU A 57 -8.25 12.73 -3.13
N ALA A 58 -7.04 13.29 -3.10
CA ALA A 58 -6.56 14.09 -4.22
C ALA A 58 -6.41 13.25 -5.48
N LEU A 59 -6.11 11.96 -5.32
CA LEU A 59 -6.00 11.04 -6.44
C LEU A 59 -7.32 10.41 -6.80
N ASP A 60 -8.36 10.71 -6.02
CA ASP A 60 -9.69 10.16 -6.26
C ASP A 60 -9.67 8.63 -6.25
N VAL A 61 -8.90 8.06 -5.35
CA VAL A 61 -8.79 6.61 -5.20
C VAL A 61 -9.08 6.25 -3.75
N PRO A 62 -9.97 5.31 -3.50
CA PRO A 62 -10.23 4.90 -2.11
C PRO A 62 -8.97 4.34 -1.48
N MET A 63 -8.79 4.62 -0.20
CA MET A 63 -7.63 4.10 0.51
C MET A 63 -7.60 2.58 0.48
N SER A 64 -8.76 1.94 0.53
CA SER A 64 -8.81 0.48 0.48
C SER A 64 -8.22 -0.06 -0.81
N VAL A 65 -8.42 0.64 -1.91
CA VAL A 65 -7.87 0.23 -3.20
C VAL A 65 -6.35 0.39 -3.18
N VAL A 66 -5.86 1.48 -2.62
CA VAL A 66 -4.42 1.70 -2.50
C VAL A 66 -3.79 0.62 -1.65
N LEU A 67 -4.39 0.32 -0.50
CA LEU A 67 -3.84 -0.69 0.40
C LEU A 67 -3.90 -2.08 -0.20
N HIS A 68 -4.94 -2.36 -0.97
CA HIS A 68 -5.04 -3.64 -1.64
C HIS A 68 -3.91 -3.82 -2.66
N GLU A 69 -3.63 -2.79 -3.42
CA GLU A 69 -2.54 -2.83 -4.38
C GLU A 69 -1.20 -2.97 -3.68
N VAL A 70 -1.02 -2.28 -2.55
CA VAL A 70 0.20 -2.42 -1.77
C VAL A 70 0.34 -3.87 -1.27
N SER A 71 -0.77 -4.44 -0.81
CA SER A 71 -0.78 -5.81 -0.36
C SER A 71 -0.33 -6.77 -1.46
N ASP A 72 -0.85 -6.57 -2.66
CA ASP A 72 -0.48 -7.42 -3.79
C ASP A 72 1.01 -7.30 -4.11
N ARG A 73 1.55 -6.10 -4.06
CA ARG A 73 2.97 -5.90 -4.35
C ARG A 73 3.84 -6.49 -3.27
N PHE A 74 3.40 -6.40 -2.02
CA PHE A 74 4.11 -7.05 -0.93
C PHE A 74 4.12 -8.55 -1.12
N ALA A 75 2.98 -9.13 -1.47
CA ALA A 75 2.87 -10.56 -1.66
C ALA A 75 3.79 -11.01 -2.78
N LEU A 76 3.85 -10.25 -3.86
CA LEU A 76 4.71 -10.58 -4.97
C LEU A 76 6.18 -10.51 -4.57
N ALA A 77 6.56 -9.46 -3.84
CA ALA A 77 7.93 -9.30 -3.40
C ALA A 77 8.32 -10.37 -2.39
N GLU A 78 7.38 -10.78 -1.56
CA GLU A 78 7.63 -11.80 -0.56
C GLU A 78 7.63 -13.21 -1.13
N ALA A 79 7.09 -13.38 -2.32
CA ALA A 79 6.96 -14.72 -2.89
C ALA A 79 8.30 -15.42 -3.02
N ALA A 80 9.30 -14.72 -3.49
CA ALA A 80 10.62 -15.29 -3.64
C ALA A 80 11.23 -15.63 -2.29
N PHE A 81 11.02 -14.76 -1.31
CA PHE A 81 11.51 -14.99 0.04
C PHE A 81 10.79 -16.18 0.66
N VAL A 82 9.48 -16.24 0.49
CA VAL A 82 8.69 -17.33 1.04
C VAL A 82 9.06 -18.64 0.39
N ALA A 83 9.34 -18.64 -0.89
CA ALA A 83 9.74 -19.86 -1.57
C ALA A 83 11.00 -20.45 -0.96
N ASP A 84 11.93 -19.60 -0.54
CA ASP A 84 13.14 -20.09 0.10
C ASP A 84 12.88 -20.55 1.52
N VAL A 85 11.97 -19.89 2.21
CA VAL A 85 11.68 -20.20 3.59
C VAL A 85 10.82 -21.44 3.76
N VAL A 86 9.93 -21.67 2.81
CA VAL A 86 9.01 -22.76 2.88
C VAL A 86 9.70 -24.11 3.04
N HIS A 87 10.88 -24.25 2.50
CA HIS A 87 11.60 -25.50 2.63
C HIS A 87 12.12 -25.72 4.05
N ALA A 88 12.17 -24.69 4.83
CA ALA A 88 12.75 -24.77 6.16
C ALA A 88 11.75 -24.69 7.29
N ILE A 89 10.52 -24.35 7.02
CA ILE A 89 9.54 -24.24 8.08
C ILE A 89 8.52 -25.36 8.01
N PRO A 90 7.94 -25.72 9.15
CA PRO A 90 6.92 -26.74 9.18
C PRO A 90 5.67 -26.27 8.47
N ASP A 91 4.89 -27.23 8.10
CA ASP A 91 3.68 -26.98 7.39
C ASP A 91 2.55 -26.47 8.25
N THR A 92 2.81 -26.09 9.44
CA THR A 92 1.78 -25.67 10.36
C THR A 92 1.69 -24.17 10.38
N VAL A 93 0.48 -23.69 10.42
CA VAL A 93 0.21 -22.25 10.50
C VAL A 93 -0.44 -21.99 11.83
N PRO A 94 -0.02 -20.94 12.55
CA PRO A 94 -0.65 -20.64 13.84
C PRO A 94 -2.14 -20.40 13.67
N GLU A 95 -2.86 -20.83 14.66
CA GLU A 95 -4.30 -20.72 14.64
C GLU A 95 -4.76 -19.29 14.43
N TRP A 96 -4.12 -18.35 15.11
CA TRP A 96 -4.53 -16.97 15.01
C TRP A 96 -4.36 -16.43 13.59
N LEU A 97 -3.33 -16.90 12.90
CA LEU A 97 -3.10 -16.45 11.54
C LEU A 97 -4.14 -17.03 10.58
N ALA A 98 -4.48 -18.28 10.77
CA ALA A 98 -5.51 -18.91 9.96
C ALA A 98 -6.83 -18.21 10.15
N SER A 99 -7.15 -17.82 11.38
CA SER A 99 -8.37 -17.10 11.65
C SER A 99 -8.40 -15.75 10.98
N HIS A 100 -7.29 -15.07 10.97
CA HIS A 100 -7.21 -13.75 10.35
C HIS A 100 -7.41 -13.79 8.87
N ARG A 101 -7.14 -14.92 8.27
CA ARG A 101 -7.30 -15.03 6.84
C ARG A 101 -8.71 -15.35 6.43
N ARG A 102 -9.59 -15.60 7.37
CA ARG A 102 -10.92 -15.88 7.05
C ARG A 102 -11.60 -14.71 6.50
N PRO A 103 -12.36 -14.86 5.47
CA PRO A 103 -13.01 -13.71 4.83
C PRO A 103 -14.12 -13.18 5.69
N ARG A 104 -13.90 -12.02 6.17
CA ARG A 104 -14.85 -11.35 6.92
C ARG A 104 -15.87 -10.71 6.12
N LEU A 105 -15.61 -10.52 4.88
CA LEU A 105 -16.56 -9.86 4.03
C LEU A 105 -17.81 -10.65 3.91
N ILE A 106 -17.77 -11.87 4.27
CA ILE A 106 -18.95 -12.64 4.24
C ILE A 106 -19.96 -12.07 5.16
N ASP A 107 -19.51 -11.53 6.26
CA ASP A 107 -20.40 -10.98 7.21
C ASP A 107 -21.00 -9.69 6.77
N SER A 108 -20.31 -8.97 5.96
CA SER A 108 -20.80 -7.66 5.59
C SER A 108 -21.90 -7.72 4.61
N ARG A 109 -22.21 -8.85 4.08
CA ARG A 109 -23.27 -8.93 3.18
C ARG A 109 -24.59 -8.84 3.81
N ARG A 110 -24.71 -8.98 5.03
CA ARG A 110 -25.95 -8.95 5.62
C ARG A 110 -26.49 -7.72 5.94
#